data_6ee46f3c50b9a361a8cb39de525cb778
#
_entry.id   6ee46f3c50b9a361a8cb39de525cb778
#
_cell.length_a   1.000
_cell.length_b   1.000
_cell.length_c   1.000
_cell.angle_alpha   90.00
_cell.angle_beta   90.00
_cell.angle_gamma   90.00
#
_symmetry.space_group_name_H-M   'P 1'
#
loop_
_entity.id
_entity.type
_entity.pdbx_description
1 polymer ?
#
loop_
_entity_poly.entity_id
_entity_poly.type
_entity_poly.pdbx_seq_one_letter_code
_entity_poly.pdbx_strand_id
1 'polypeptide(L)'
;MHETGPFSIPAIRDFVPPKLRPWIIIAFVIVFQFSGGLYLAAVSEMVGSTALMQEDIMMAGYASMAGMALTFAIMFRLKFRFTSKVALLTCCTALIICNLISMYTRNVPVLIFACFIAGFFRMWGTFECNSTIQLWLTPKRDLSVFFCFIYFLVQGSIQLSGLATTYVTFFAKWEFMHWLIIGLLGSVMLLTVVLFRTCRTLNKLPLYGIDWLGGLLWGLILLSVIFICIYGEHYDWYASPYIRMATIAAIVVYPASFYCPRNLVIQECVYDFSPIHRHRSLIGPLPPVRTPLYGSDTGL
;
A
#
# COMPACT_ATOMS: atom_id res chain seq x y z
N MET A 1 31.06 -10.96 17.03
CA MET A 1 30.04 -11.86 16.42
C MET A 1 28.70 -11.16 16.52
N HIS A 2 28.20 -10.59 15.43
CA HIS A 2 26.85 -10.02 15.40
C HIS A 2 25.88 -11.19 15.27
N GLU A 3 25.03 -11.37 16.25
CA GLU A 3 23.92 -12.32 16.16
C GLU A 3 23.00 -11.90 15.01
N THR A 4 23.21 -12.54 13.87
CA THR A 4 22.31 -12.44 12.73
C THR A 4 21.09 -13.31 13.04
N GLY A 5 20.18 -12.80 13.88
CA GLY A 5 18.88 -13.42 14.02
C GLY A 5 18.14 -13.43 12.67
N PRO A 6 17.20 -14.36 12.44
CA PRO A 6 16.50 -14.49 11.16
C PRO A 6 15.70 -13.23 10.75
N PHE A 7 15.64 -12.22 11.61
CA PHE A 7 14.96 -10.94 11.42
C PHE A 7 15.87 -9.72 11.58
N SER A 8 17.22 -9.89 11.56
CA SER A 8 18.09 -8.72 11.52
C SER A 8 17.83 -7.95 10.24
N ILE A 9 17.77 -6.61 10.33
CA ILE A 9 17.52 -5.73 9.20
C ILE A 9 18.80 -5.64 8.33
N PRO A 10 19.04 -6.54 7.39
CA PRO A 10 20.20 -6.46 6.54
C PRO A 10 20.00 -5.54 5.33
N ALA A 11 18.88 -4.77 5.32
CA ALA A 11 18.52 -3.95 4.18
C ALA A 11 19.46 -2.75 4.00
N ILE A 12 19.99 -2.16 5.07
CA ILE A 12 20.85 -0.97 5.02
C ILE A 12 22.32 -1.39 5.17
N ARG A 13 23.20 -0.76 4.39
CA ARG A 13 24.65 -1.00 4.42
C ARG A 13 25.26 -0.62 5.77
N ASP A 14 26.35 -1.29 6.14
CA ASP A 14 26.98 -1.18 7.46
C ASP A 14 27.66 0.16 7.74
N PHE A 15 27.99 0.96 6.71
CA PHE A 15 28.59 2.28 6.88
C PHE A 15 27.63 3.30 7.52
N VAL A 16 26.30 3.02 7.50
CA VAL A 16 25.31 3.89 8.12
C VAL A 16 25.22 3.61 9.62
N PRO A 17 25.41 4.62 10.48
CA PRO A 17 25.29 4.44 11.94
C PRO A 17 23.95 3.81 12.32
N PRO A 18 23.92 2.83 13.24
CA PRO A 18 22.71 2.12 13.59
C PRO A 18 21.59 3.03 14.13
N LYS A 19 21.97 4.14 14.80
CA LYS A 19 21.02 5.14 15.32
C LYS A 19 20.32 5.93 14.22
N LEU A 20 20.93 6.09 13.03
CA LEU A 20 20.38 6.86 11.92
C LEU A 20 19.45 6.04 11.02
N ARG A 21 19.62 4.72 10.97
CA ARG A 21 18.86 3.80 10.10
C ARG A 21 17.34 3.96 10.22
N PRO A 22 16.73 3.97 11.43
CA PRO A 22 15.28 4.12 11.55
C PRO A 22 14.78 5.48 11.07
N TRP A 23 15.52 6.55 11.29
CA TRP A 23 15.14 7.89 10.86
C TRP A 23 15.09 8.04 9.35
N ILE A 24 16.01 7.39 8.64
CA ILE A 24 15.99 7.34 7.16
C ILE A 24 14.72 6.66 6.67
N ILE A 25 14.33 5.54 7.29
CA ILE A 25 13.13 4.81 6.88
C ILE A 25 11.86 5.59 7.23
N ILE A 26 11.82 6.27 8.39
CA ILE A 26 10.73 7.19 8.75
C ILE A 26 10.60 8.30 7.72
N ALA A 27 11.71 8.92 7.30
CA ALA A 27 11.69 9.93 6.26
C ALA A 27 11.13 9.38 4.93
N PHE A 28 11.45 8.12 4.58
CA PHE A 28 10.89 7.47 3.40
C PHE A 28 9.36 7.29 3.50
N VAL A 29 8.84 6.88 4.67
CA VAL A 29 7.39 6.78 4.90
C VAL A 29 6.72 8.13 4.69
N ILE A 30 7.30 9.20 5.26
CA ILE A 30 6.78 10.56 5.12
C ILE A 30 6.71 10.94 3.63
N VAL A 31 7.77 10.71 2.87
CA VAL A 31 7.80 11.05 1.43
C VAL A 31 6.78 10.24 0.64
N PHE A 32 6.64 8.92 0.90
CA PHE A 32 5.62 8.12 0.22
C PHE A 32 4.21 8.62 0.53
N GLN A 33 3.90 8.95 1.77
CA GLN A 33 2.59 9.47 2.15
C GLN A 33 2.35 10.89 1.62
N PHE A 34 3.40 11.70 1.55
CA PHE A 34 3.35 13.06 1.04
C PHE A 34 2.86 13.12 -0.42
N SER A 35 3.12 12.07 -1.21
CA SER A 35 2.69 12.00 -2.62
C SER A 35 1.17 11.86 -2.82
N GLY A 36 0.36 11.79 -1.77
CA GLY A 36 -1.06 11.46 -1.89
C GLY A 36 -2.07 12.56 -1.56
N GLY A 37 -1.63 13.69 -1.02
CA GLY A 37 -2.52 14.75 -0.54
C GLY A 37 -2.90 15.81 -1.59
N LEU A 38 -2.21 15.84 -2.73
CA LEU A 38 -2.29 16.93 -3.71
C LEU A 38 -3.70 17.20 -4.23
N TYR A 39 -4.37 16.18 -4.79
CA TYR A 39 -5.63 16.38 -5.51
C TYR A 39 -6.76 16.87 -4.61
N LEU A 40 -6.88 16.35 -3.40
CA LEU A 40 -7.94 16.74 -2.48
C LEU A 40 -7.69 18.09 -1.81
N ALA A 41 -6.43 18.54 -1.73
CA ALA A 41 -6.06 19.81 -1.11
C ALA A 41 -6.01 20.99 -2.10
N ALA A 42 -5.83 20.73 -3.40
CA ALA A 42 -5.70 21.75 -4.44
C ALA A 42 -6.88 21.81 -5.43
N VAL A 43 -8.04 21.29 -5.02
CA VAL A 43 -9.22 21.19 -5.91
C VAL A 43 -9.58 22.52 -6.54
N SER A 44 -9.73 23.57 -5.73
CA SER A 44 -10.15 24.91 -6.18
C SER A 44 -9.20 25.53 -7.21
N GLU A 45 -7.88 25.41 -6.97
CA GLU A 45 -6.85 25.96 -7.86
C GLU A 45 -6.74 25.13 -9.15
N MET A 46 -6.92 23.84 -9.06
CA MET A 46 -6.90 22.95 -10.22
C MET A 46 -8.11 23.17 -11.13
N VAL A 47 -9.31 23.32 -10.59
CA VAL A 47 -10.53 23.65 -11.36
C VAL A 47 -10.31 24.93 -12.16
N GLY A 48 -9.78 25.98 -11.53
CA GLY A 48 -9.53 27.26 -12.20
C GLY A 48 -8.48 27.24 -13.30
N SER A 49 -7.55 26.29 -13.27
CA SER A 49 -6.40 26.24 -14.19
C SER A 49 -6.46 25.13 -15.24
N THR A 50 -7.17 24.04 -14.97
CA THR A 50 -7.17 22.85 -15.84
C THR A 50 -8.41 22.69 -16.70
N ALA A 51 -9.45 23.49 -16.48
CA ALA A 51 -10.77 23.35 -17.10
C ALA A 51 -11.43 21.96 -16.84
N LEU A 52 -11.00 21.27 -15.78
CA LEU A 52 -11.64 20.05 -15.29
C LEU A 52 -12.70 20.42 -14.26
N MET A 53 -13.72 19.59 -14.14
CA MET A 53 -14.76 19.76 -13.12
C MET A 53 -14.20 19.43 -11.73
N GLN A 54 -14.84 19.97 -10.70
CA GLN A 54 -14.46 19.67 -9.32
C GLN A 54 -14.56 18.17 -9.03
N GLU A 55 -15.61 17.54 -9.53
CA GLU A 55 -15.89 16.11 -9.40
C GLU A 55 -14.79 15.25 -10.02
N ASP A 56 -14.24 15.67 -11.19
CA ASP A 56 -13.16 14.96 -11.85
C ASP A 56 -11.88 14.92 -11.00
N ILE A 57 -11.54 16.04 -10.39
CA ILE A 57 -10.35 16.17 -9.53
C ILE A 57 -10.55 15.40 -8.24
N MET A 58 -11.73 15.47 -7.64
CA MET A 58 -12.08 14.70 -6.44
C MET A 58 -12.05 13.19 -6.74
N MET A 59 -12.59 12.77 -7.90
CA MET A 59 -12.54 11.37 -8.33
C MET A 59 -11.12 10.86 -8.47
N ALA A 60 -10.20 11.67 -9.03
CA ALA A 60 -8.78 11.32 -9.12
C ALA A 60 -8.15 11.14 -7.72
N GLY A 61 -8.44 12.04 -6.77
CA GLY A 61 -7.97 11.94 -5.40
C GLY A 61 -8.46 10.67 -4.69
N TYR A 62 -9.75 10.37 -4.77
CA TYR A 62 -10.34 9.19 -4.15
C TYR A 62 -9.96 7.88 -4.88
N ALA A 63 -9.72 7.92 -6.19
CA ALA A 63 -9.18 6.77 -6.92
C ALA A 63 -7.80 6.33 -6.38
N SER A 64 -6.98 7.28 -5.95
CA SER A 64 -5.73 6.97 -5.27
C SER A 64 -5.96 6.22 -3.94
N MET A 65 -7.00 6.56 -3.17
CA MET A 65 -7.36 5.82 -1.96
C MET A 65 -7.88 4.41 -2.26
N ALA A 66 -8.65 4.23 -3.34
CA ALA A 66 -9.08 2.91 -3.81
C ALA A 66 -7.87 2.02 -4.18
N GLY A 67 -6.86 2.59 -4.87
CA GLY A 67 -5.61 1.90 -5.16
C GLY A 67 -4.85 1.45 -3.91
N MET A 68 -4.81 2.31 -2.87
CA MET A 68 -4.23 1.95 -1.58
C MET A 68 -4.97 0.79 -0.91
N ALA A 69 -6.30 0.83 -0.89
CA ALA A 69 -7.13 -0.20 -0.29
C ALA A 69 -6.91 -1.57 -0.96
N LEU A 70 -6.79 -1.59 -2.29
CA LEU A 70 -6.48 -2.82 -3.03
C LEU A 70 -5.12 -3.39 -2.65
N THR A 71 -4.10 -2.54 -2.53
CA THR A 71 -2.74 -2.98 -2.19
C THR A 71 -2.68 -3.62 -0.82
N PHE A 72 -3.46 -3.11 0.14
CA PHE A 72 -3.47 -3.63 1.51
C PHE A 72 -3.71 -5.13 1.56
N ALA A 73 -4.56 -5.65 0.69
CA ALA A 73 -4.89 -7.07 0.63
C ALA A 73 -3.74 -7.97 0.14
N ILE A 74 -2.88 -7.46 -0.75
CA ILE A 74 -1.83 -8.27 -1.41
C ILE A 74 -0.40 -7.91 -0.94
N MET A 75 -0.24 -6.88 -0.10
CA MET A 75 1.07 -6.34 0.28
C MET A 75 1.99 -7.36 0.97
N PHE A 76 1.44 -8.29 1.76
CA PHE A 76 2.25 -9.32 2.42
C PHE A 76 2.93 -10.24 1.42
N ARG A 77 2.22 -10.68 0.37
CA ARG A 77 2.81 -11.52 -0.68
C ARG A 77 3.86 -10.79 -1.50
N LEU A 78 3.63 -9.51 -1.79
CA LEU A 78 4.61 -8.65 -2.46
C LEU A 78 5.89 -8.53 -1.62
N LYS A 79 5.76 -8.34 -0.30
CA LYS A 79 6.89 -8.26 0.64
C LYS A 79 7.79 -9.49 0.59
N PHE A 80 7.22 -10.69 0.59
CA PHE A 80 7.99 -11.93 0.57
C PHE A 80 8.51 -12.31 -0.83
N ARG A 81 8.05 -11.65 -1.87
CA ARG A 81 8.50 -11.91 -3.25
C ARG A 81 9.66 -11.02 -3.67
N PHE A 82 9.59 -9.74 -3.36
CA PHE A 82 10.58 -8.76 -3.80
C PHE A 82 11.53 -8.40 -2.66
N THR A 83 12.77 -8.06 -3.01
CA THR A 83 13.70 -7.51 -2.04
C THR A 83 13.34 -6.05 -1.74
N SER A 84 13.56 -5.58 -0.52
CA SER A 84 13.22 -4.20 -0.10
C SER A 84 13.80 -3.15 -1.04
N LYS A 85 15.04 -3.35 -1.53
CA LYS A 85 15.66 -2.44 -2.48
C LYS A 85 14.90 -2.37 -3.81
N VAL A 86 14.55 -3.52 -4.39
CA VAL A 86 13.82 -3.59 -5.66
C VAL A 86 12.42 -3.01 -5.48
N ALA A 87 11.73 -3.37 -4.41
CA ALA A 87 10.39 -2.86 -4.12
C ALA A 87 10.38 -1.33 -4.02
N LEU A 88 11.28 -0.72 -3.24
CA LEU A 88 11.37 0.73 -3.10
C LEU A 88 11.70 1.43 -4.41
N LEU A 89 12.65 0.91 -5.21
CA LEU A 89 13.00 1.47 -6.51
C LEU A 89 11.81 1.40 -7.48
N THR A 90 11.12 0.28 -7.54
CA THR A 90 9.94 0.10 -8.39
C THR A 90 8.83 1.06 -7.98
N CYS A 91 8.56 1.19 -6.67
CA CYS A 91 7.55 2.11 -6.17
C CYS A 91 7.89 3.58 -6.49
N CYS A 92 9.13 4.02 -6.25
CA CYS A 92 9.56 5.39 -6.57
C CYS A 92 9.45 5.67 -8.08
N THR A 93 9.93 4.76 -8.93
CA THR A 93 9.87 4.92 -10.39
C THR A 93 8.43 5.00 -10.87
N ALA A 94 7.57 4.09 -10.42
CA ALA A 94 6.16 4.10 -10.80
C ALA A 94 5.43 5.37 -10.33
N LEU A 95 5.69 5.82 -9.11
CA LEU A 95 5.11 7.07 -8.58
C LEU A 95 5.57 8.31 -9.34
N ILE A 96 6.84 8.39 -9.74
CA ILE A 96 7.36 9.48 -10.56
C ILE A 96 6.65 9.50 -11.92
N ILE A 97 6.52 8.35 -12.58
CA ILE A 97 5.83 8.22 -13.86
C ILE A 97 4.35 8.62 -13.73
N CYS A 98 3.65 8.11 -12.71
CA CYS A 98 2.26 8.46 -12.46
C CYS A 98 2.08 9.96 -12.20
N ASN A 99 2.97 10.60 -11.41
CA ASN A 99 2.92 12.03 -11.17
C ASN A 99 3.16 12.85 -12.44
N LEU A 100 4.09 12.43 -13.30
CA LEU A 100 4.31 13.08 -14.61
C LEU A 100 3.09 12.97 -15.51
N ILE A 101 2.49 11.77 -15.63
CA ILE A 101 1.27 11.55 -16.41
C ILE A 101 0.15 12.45 -15.89
N SER A 102 -0.06 12.44 -14.58
CA SER A 102 -1.13 13.22 -13.94
C SER A 102 -0.96 14.72 -14.10
N MET A 103 0.27 15.24 -14.13
CA MET A 103 0.56 16.67 -14.30
C MET A 103 0.21 17.15 -15.72
N TYR A 104 0.50 16.34 -16.74
CA TYR A 104 0.30 16.73 -18.14
C TYR A 104 -1.06 16.32 -18.73
N THR A 105 -1.71 15.32 -18.15
CA THR A 105 -2.97 14.77 -18.69
C THR A 105 -4.16 15.68 -18.37
N ARG A 106 -4.98 15.95 -19.40
CA ARG A 106 -6.30 16.59 -19.29
C ARG A 106 -7.44 15.58 -19.49
N ASN A 107 -7.12 14.34 -19.79
CA ASN A 107 -8.09 13.28 -19.99
C ASN A 107 -8.45 12.64 -18.66
N VAL A 108 -9.71 12.82 -18.22
CA VAL A 108 -10.20 12.38 -16.90
C VAL A 108 -10.01 10.88 -16.66
N PRO A 109 -10.38 9.94 -17.56
CA PRO A 109 -10.14 8.52 -17.37
C PRO A 109 -8.66 8.16 -17.15
N VAL A 110 -7.75 8.79 -17.89
CA VAL A 110 -6.30 8.56 -17.74
C VAL A 110 -5.81 9.10 -16.42
N LEU A 111 -6.32 10.26 -15.97
CA LEU A 111 -5.99 10.84 -14.68
C LEU A 111 -6.42 9.92 -13.53
N ILE A 112 -7.67 9.45 -13.56
CA ILE A 112 -8.22 8.52 -12.55
C ILE A 112 -7.38 7.25 -12.49
N PHE A 113 -7.05 6.66 -13.64
CA PHE A 113 -6.25 5.44 -13.71
C PHE A 113 -4.82 5.65 -13.20
N ALA A 114 -4.18 6.76 -13.57
CA ALA A 114 -2.85 7.11 -13.08
C ALA A 114 -2.84 7.30 -11.55
N CYS A 115 -3.85 7.99 -11.00
CA CYS A 115 -4.00 8.18 -9.56
C CYS A 115 -4.29 6.85 -8.82
N PHE A 116 -5.09 5.96 -9.40
CA PHE A 116 -5.35 4.63 -8.85
C PHE A 116 -4.05 3.81 -8.75
N ILE A 117 -3.27 3.78 -9.81
CA ILE A 117 -1.96 3.11 -9.82
C ILE A 117 -0.98 3.78 -8.85
N ALA A 118 -0.96 5.10 -8.79
CA ALA A 118 -0.14 5.82 -7.82
C ALA A 118 -0.50 5.43 -6.39
N GLY A 119 -1.79 5.31 -6.06
CA GLY A 119 -2.25 4.82 -4.76
C GLY A 119 -1.72 3.43 -4.43
N PHE A 120 -1.75 2.52 -5.40
CA PHE A 120 -1.22 1.17 -5.26
C PHE A 120 0.27 1.18 -4.88
N PHE A 121 1.11 1.85 -5.65
CA PHE A 121 2.56 1.89 -5.40
C PHE A 121 2.91 2.68 -4.14
N ARG A 122 2.15 3.72 -3.80
CA ARG A 122 2.31 4.47 -2.56
C ARG A 122 2.13 3.57 -1.34
N MET A 123 1.06 2.78 -1.32
CA MET A 123 0.80 1.86 -0.22
C MET A 123 1.85 0.76 -0.13
N TRP A 124 2.27 0.19 -1.26
CA TRP A 124 3.32 -0.82 -1.28
C TRP A 124 4.64 -0.28 -0.73
N GLY A 125 5.10 0.89 -1.19
CA GLY A 125 6.31 1.53 -0.67
C GLY A 125 6.24 1.85 0.82
N THR A 126 5.10 2.39 1.27
CA THR A 126 4.85 2.65 2.70
C THR A 126 4.90 1.38 3.53
N PHE A 127 4.25 0.30 3.07
CA PHE A 127 4.26 -0.97 3.77
C PHE A 127 5.67 -1.57 3.88
N GLU A 128 6.47 -1.45 2.82
CA GLU A 128 7.86 -1.91 2.82
C GLU A 128 8.69 -1.20 3.89
N CYS A 129 8.52 0.10 4.02
CA CYS A 129 9.16 0.90 5.06
C CYS A 129 8.63 0.57 6.45
N ASN A 130 7.31 0.51 6.63
CA ASN A 130 6.67 0.24 7.92
C ASN A 130 7.04 -1.12 8.48
N SER A 131 7.12 -2.15 7.63
CA SER A 131 7.55 -3.48 8.06
C SER A 131 9.01 -3.51 8.55
N THR A 132 9.85 -2.60 8.04
CA THR A 132 11.22 -2.45 8.50
C THR A 132 11.28 -1.69 9.83
N ILE A 133 10.45 -0.65 10.00
CA ILE A 133 10.31 0.09 11.27
C ILE A 133 9.80 -0.82 12.37
N GLN A 134 8.87 -1.73 12.08
CA GLN A 134 8.33 -2.68 13.04
C GLN A 134 9.43 -3.50 13.71
N LEU A 135 10.38 -4.00 12.94
CA LEU A 135 11.50 -4.80 13.45
C LEU A 135 12.41 -4.02 14.42
N TRP A 136 12.49 -2.70 14.24
CA TRP A 136 13.30 -1.83 15.09
C TRP A 136 12.53 -1.35 16.31
N LEU A 137 11.27 -0.88 16.14
CA LEU A 137 10.48 -0.22 17.18
C LEU A 137 9.98 -1.22 18.23
N THR A 138 9.62 -2.44 17.80
CA THR A 138 8.99 -3.44 18.66
C THR A 138 9.73 -4.78 18.68
N PRO A 139 10.96 -4.82 19.25
CA PRO A 139 11.70 -6.08 19.37
C PRO A 139 10.97 -7.12 20.25
N LYS A 140 10.13 -6.66 21.19
CA LYS A 140 9.29 -7.50 22.06
C LYS A 140 7.92 -7.85 21.44
N ARG A 141 7.66 -7.48 20.19
CA ARG A 141 6.40 -7.68 19.46
C ARG A 141 5.17 -7.00 20.05
N ASP A 142 5.35 -5.86 20.72
CA ASP A 142 4.24 -5.01 21.18
C ASP A 142 3.57 -4.30 20.00
N LEU A 143 2.55 -4.95 19.44
CA LEU A 143 1.83 -4.44 18.27
C LEU A 143 1.07 -3.14 18.59
N SER A 144 0.61 -2.94 19.81
CA SER A 144 -0.11 -1.73 20.20
C SER A 144 0.74 -0.47 20.04
N VAL A 145 1.98 -0.50 20.52
CA VAL A 145 2.93 0.61 20.38
C VAL A 145 3.27 0.86 18.93
N PHE A 146 3.47 -0.21 18.16
CA PHE A 146 3.76 -0.13 16.74
C PHE A 146 2.62 0.54 15.97
N PHE A 147 1.38 0.08 16.13
CA PHE A 147 0.23 0.65 15.41
C PHE A 147 -0.05 2.10 15.81
N CYS A 148 0.10 2.45 17.08
CA CYS A 148 -0.02 3.84 17.55
C CYS A 148 0.98 4.76 16.84
N PHE A 149 2.25 4.36 16.79
CA PHE A 149 3.31 5.12 16.13
C PHE A 149 3.09 5.25 14.62
N ILE A 150 2.78 4.14 13.94
CA ILE A 150 2.54 4.14 12.48
C ILE A 150 1.32 4.95 12.11
N TYR A 151 0.23 4.84 12.87
CA TYR A 151 -0.97 5.63 12.63
C TYR A 151 -0.67 7.13 12.73
N PHE A 152 0.02 7.56 13.79
CA PHE A 152 0.44 8.94 13.95
C PHE A 152 1.33 9.40 12.80
N LEU A 153 2.33 8.60 12.43
CA LEU A 153 3.27 8.93 11.34
C LEU A 153 2.57 9.05 9.99
N VAL A 154 1.75 8.07 9.63
CA VAL A 154 1.05 8.03 8.33
C VAL A 154 0.01 9.14 8.25
N GLN A 155 -0.84 9.25 9.27
CA GLN A 155 -1.90 10.26 9.29
C GLN A 155 -1.33 11.68 9.35
N GLY A 156 -0.32 11.91 10.19
CA GLY A 156 0.37 13.18 10.27
C GLY A 156 1.04 13.57 8.96
N SER A 157 1.62 12.62 8.23
CA SER A 157 2.25 12.88 6.93
C SER A 157 1.22 13.25 5.85
N ILE A 158 0.02 12.64 5.87
CA ILE A 158 -1.06 12.99 4.95
C ILE A 158 -1.57 14.42 5.22
N GLN A 159 -1.77 14.78 6.48
CA GLN A 159 -2.19 16.14 6.85
C GLN A 159 -1.11 17.18 6.51
N LEU A 160 0.16 16.85 6.75
CA LEU A 160 1.28 17.71 6.37
C LEU A 160 1.34 17.91 4.85
N SER A 161 1.07 16.87 4.07
CA SER A 161 0.97 16.98 2.60
C SER A 161 -0.15 17.92 2.17
N GLY A 162 -1.33 17.84 2.77
CA GLY A 162 -2.44 18.76 2.53
C GLY A 162 -2.05 20.21 2.84
N LEU A 163 -1.50 20.45 4.02
CA LEU A 163 -1.02 21.77 4.42
C LEU A 163 0.04 22.34 3.47
N ALA A 164 1.03 21.52 3.10
CA ALA A 164 2.07 21.91 2.16
C ALA A 164 1.51 22.24 0.78
N THR A 165 0.53 21.48 0.32
CA THR A 165 -0.17 21.74 -0.95
C THR A 165 -0.87 23.07 -0.92
N THR A 166 -1.68 23.36 0.10
CA THR A 166 -2.36 24.63 0.27
C THR A 166 -1.37 25.81 0.34
N TYR A 167 -0.25 25.64 1.06
CA TYR A 167 0.77 26.67 1.14
C TYR A 167 1.46 26.91 -0.21
N VAL A 168 1.82 25.86 -0.93
CA VAL A 168 2.46 25.96 -2.25
C VAL A 168 1.52 26.60 -3.26
N THR A 169 0.23 26.21 -3.27
CA THR A 169 -0.75 26.77 -4.21
C THR A 169 -1.05 28.24 -3.94
N PHE A 170 -0.92 28.69 -2.70
CA PHE A 170 -1.09 30.10 -2.35
C PHE A 170 0.01 31.00 -2.93
N PHE A 171 1.26 30.55 -2.94
CA PHE A 171 2.41 31.34 -3.42
C PHE A 171 2.82 31.03 -4.86
N ALA A 172 2.44 29.85 -5.37
CA ALA A 172 2.86 29.38 -6.68
C ALA A 172 1.71 28.58 -7.34
N LYS A 173 1.96 28.07 -8.55
CA LYS A 173 1.01 27.21 -9.23
C LYS A 173 0.99 25.82 -8.60
N TRP A 174 -0.16 25.14 -8.63
CA TRP A 174 -0.33 23.77 -8.14
C TRP A 174 0.65 22.75 -8.79
N GLU A 175 1.12 23.01 -10.01
CA GLU A 175 2.10 22.18 -10.72
C GLU A 175 3.43 22.07 -9.96
N PHE A 176 3.81 23.08 -9.20
CA PHE A 176 5.03 23.04 -8.37
C PHE A 176 4.98 21.94 -7.31
N MET A 177 3.79 21.59 -6.84
CA MET A 177 3.65 20.50 -5.89
C MET A 177 4.02 19.16 -6.51
N HIS A 178 3.66 18.90 -7.77
CA HIS A 178 4.10 17.71 -8.50
C HIS A 178 5.63 17.65 -8.62
N TRP A 179 6.27 18.75 -8.97
CA TRP A 179 7.73 18.82 -9.04
C TRP A 179 8.41 18.60 -7.70
N LEU A 180 7.84 19.11 -6.63
CA LEU A 180 8.31 18.87 -5.27
C LEU A 180 8.21 17.38 -4.92
N ILE A 181 7.08 16.74 -5.20
CA ILE A 181 6.87 15.30 -4.97
C ILE A 181 7.87 14.47 -5.79
N ILE A 182 8.07 14.80 -7.08
CA ILE A 182 9.03 14.11 -7.95
C ILE A 182 10.46 14.27 -7.41
N GLY A 183 10.84 15.44 -6.95
CA GLY A 183 12.14 15.70 -6.33
C GLY A 183 12.35 14.89 -5.05
N LEU A 184 11.35 14.85 -4.18
CA LEU A 184 11.39 14.02 -2.97
C LEU A 184 11.49 12.52 -3.28
N LEU A 185 10.69 12.02 -4.22
CA LEU A 185 10.75 10.61 -4.65
C LEU A 185 12.10 10.29 -5.33
N GLY A 186 12.64 11.22 -6.11
CA GLY A 186 13.97 11.11 -6.70
C GLY A 186 15.07 11.02 -5.64
N SER A 187 14.97 11.81 -4.58
CA SER A 187 15.91 11.75 -3.45
C SER A 187 15.83 10.41 -2.71
N VAL A 188 14.61 9.89 -2.48
CA VAL A 188 14.40 8.55 -1.90
C VAL A 188 14.98 7.46 -2.80
N MET A 189 14.80 7.58 -4.12
CA MET A 189 15.35 6.64 -5.09
C MET A 189 16.88 6.62 -5.04
N LEU A 190 17.53 7.79 -5.05
CA LEU A 190 19.00 7.90 -4.93
C LEU A 190 19.51 7.34 -3.60
N LEU A 191 18.89 7.70 -2.49
CA LEU A 191 19.23 7.18 -1.18
C LEU A 191 19.05 5.66 -1.12
N THR A 192 17.99 5.12 -1.74
CA THR A 192 17.77 3.66 -1.80
C THR A 192 18.88 2.96 -2.57
N VAL A 193 19.37 3.51 -3.68
CA VAL A 193 20.49 2.95 -4.45
C VAL A 193 21.77 2.92 -3.62
N VAL A 194 22.06 4.01 -2.90
CA VAL A 194 23.30 4.18 -2.12
C VAL A 194 23.26 3.39 -0.81
N LEU A 195 22.17 3.50 -0.05
CA LEU A 195 22.10 2.99 1.32
C LEU A 195 21.64 1.52 1.41
N PHE A 196 20.81 1.05 0.46
CA PHE A 196 20.24 -0.30 0.56
C PHE A 196 21.11 -1.35 -0.12
N ARG A 197 21.31 -2.46 0.59
CA ARG A 197 21.98 -3.65 0.08
C ARG A 197 20.96 -4.57 -0.61
N THR A 198 21.37 -5.23 -1.67
CA THR A 198 20.54 -6.26 -2.30
C THR A 198 20.65 -7.55 -1.50
N CYS A 199 19.70 -7.80 -0.60
CA CYS A 199 19.61 -9.05 0.15
C CYS A 199 18.68 -10.01 -0.58
N ARG A 200 19.12 -11.27 -0.78
CA ARG A 200 18.23 -12.32 -1.30
C ARG A 200 17.30 -12.79 -0.20
N THR A 201 16.01 -12.77 -0.47
CA THR A 201 15.01 -13.45 0.38
C THR A 201 15.18 -14.96 0.23
N LEU A 202 15.28 -15.68 1.34
CA LEU A 202 15.51 -17.13 1.37
C LEU A 202 14.36 -17.92 0.71
N ASN A 203 13.12 -17.51 0.93
CA ASN A 203 11.93 -18.16 0.36
C ASN A 203 11.09 -17.14 -0.40
N LYS A 204 11.06 -17.26 -1.73
CA LYS A 204 10.22 -16.42 -2.59
C LYS A 204 8.83 -17.03 -2.72
N LEU A 205 7.81 -16.35 -2.22
CA LEU A 205 6.44 -16.76 -2.44
C LEU A 205 6.06 -16.61 -3.93
N PRO A 206 5.35 -17.59 -4.49
CA PRO A 206 4.92 -17.53 -5.89
C PRO A 206 3.79 -16.50 -6.08
N LEU A 207 3.86 -15.71 -7.16
CA LEU A 207 2.84 -14.70 -7.50
C LEU A 207 1.55 -15.32 -8.04
N TYR A 208 1.58 -16.58 -8.50
CA TYR A 208 0.39 -17.24 -9.03
C TYR A 208 -0.67 -17.53 -7.93
N GLY A 209 -0.29 -17.44 -6.66
CA GLY A 209 -1.24 -17.53 -5.55
C GLY A 209 -2.01 -16.25 -5.26
N ILE A 210 -1.70 -15.13 -5.95
CA ILE A 210 -2.45 -13.88 -5.82
C ILE A 210 -3.63 -13.95 -6.78
N ASP A 211 -4.83 -13.69 -6.27
CA ASP A 211 -6.02 -13.53 -7.10
C ASP A 211 -6.06 -12.12 -7.71
N TRP A 212 -5.36 -11.97 -8.84
CA TRP A 212 -5.32 -10.71 -9.58
C TRP A 212 -6.69 -10.31 -10.12
N LEU A 213 -7.49 -11.30 -10.53
CA LEU A 213 -8.83 -11.07 -11.06
C LEU A 213 -9.76 -10.56 -9.97
N GLY A 214 -9.80 -11.23 -8.82
CA GLY A 214 -10.58 -10.77 -7.67
C GLY A 214 -10.14 -9.40 -7.18
N GLY A 215 -8.82 -9.12 -7.14
CA GLY A 215 -8.30 -7.80 -6.81
C GLY A 215 -8.77 -6.72 -7.79
N LEU A 216 -8.75 -6.99 -9.10
CA LEU A 216 -9.22 -6.05 -10.13
C LEU A 216 -10.71 -5.80 -10.00
N LEU A 217 -11.52 -6.84 -9.75
CA LEU A 217 -12.96 -6.71 -9.52
C LEU A 217 -13.25 -5.85 -8.28
N TRP A 218 -12.52 -6.04 -7.18
CA TRP A 218 -12.64 -5.19 -6.00
C TRP A 218 -12.27 -3.73 -6.27
N GLY A 219 -11.19 -3.50 -7.04
CA GLY A 219 -10.83 -2.14 -7.48
C GLY A 219 -11.95 -1.48 -8.29
N LEU A 220 -12.59 -2.23 -9.19
CA LEU A 220 -13.73 -1.78 -9.98
C LEU A 220 -14.95 -1.43 -9.12
N ILE A 221 -15.27 -2.27 -8.12
CA ILE A 221 -16.36 -2.00 -7.16
C ILE A 221 -16.09 -0.70 -6.40
N LEU A 222 -14.89 -0.55 -5.84
CA LEU A 222 -14.51 0.65 -5.11
C LEU A 222 -14.61 1.91 -5.99
N LEU A 223 -14.07 1.86 -7.20
CA LEU A 223 -14.17 2.98 -8.15
C LEU A 223 -15.61 3.30 -8.54
N SER A 224 -16.47 2.28 -8.74
CA SER A 224 -17.88 2.47 -9.05
C SER A 224 -18.63 3.12 -7.89
N VAL A 225 -18.39 2.71 -6.66
CA VAL A 225 -19.00 3.31 -5.47
C VAL A 225 -18.55 4.77 -5.31
N ILE A 226 -17.24 5.03 -5.46
CA ILE A 226 -16.69 6.39 -5.40
C ILE A 226 -17.32 7.27 -6.49
N PHE A 227 -17.45 6.75 -7.72
CA PHE A 227 -18.08 7.44 -8.84
C PHE A 227 -19.53 7.84 -8.51
N ILE A 228 -20.32 6.92 -7.97
CA ILE A 228 -21.70 7.19 -7.56
C ILE A 228 -21.76 8.29 -6.50
N CYS A 229 -20.88 8.25 -5.51
CA CYS A 229 -20.85 9.24 -4.42
C CYS A 229 -20.44 10.64 -4.91
N ILE A 230 -19.50 10.73 -5.85
CA ILE A 230 -18.95 12.02 -6.31
C ILE A 230 -19.83 12.65 -7.38
N TYR A 231 -20.25 11.85 -8.37
CA TYR A 231 -21.01 12.35 -9.51
C TYR A 231 -22.54 12.26 -9.32
N GLY A 232 -23.01 11.69 -8.20
CA GLY A 232 -24.44 11.49 -7.96
C GLY A 232 -25.25 12.77 -8.08
N GLU A 233 -24.81 13.85 -7.45
CA GLU A 233 -25.49 15.15 -7.50
C GLU A 233 -25.42 15.77 -8.90
N HIS A 234 -24.26 15.73 -9.54
CA HIS A 234 -24.04 16.26 -10.89
C HIS A 234 -24.93 15.60 -11.95
N TYR A 235 -25.23 14.31 -11.80
CA TYR A 235 -26.05 13.54 -12.75
C TYR A 235 -27.49 13.30 -12.27
N ASP A 236 -27.99 14.06 -11.31
CA ASP A 236 -29.36 13.88 -10.74
C ASP A 236 -29.60 12.44 -10.28
N TRP A 237 -28.60 11.81 -9.68
CA TRP A 237 -28.66 10.45 -9.15
C TRP A 237 -29.17 9.42 -10.17
N TYR A 238 -30.20 8.66 -9.83
CA TYR A 238 -30.73 7.59 -10.68
C TYR A 238 -31.52 8.06 -11.93
N ALA A 239 -31.70 9.36 -12.13
CA ALA A 239 -32.26 9.89 -13.38
C ALA A 239 -31.29 9.62 -14.55
N SER A 240 -30.00 9.72 -14.31
CA SER A 240 -28.97 9.50 -15.33
C SER A 240 -28.68 8.00 -15.60
N PRO A 241 -28.48 7.62 -16.87
CA PRO A 241 -28.07 6.26 -17.22
C PRO A 241 -26.67 5.91 -16.68
N TYR A 242 -25.78 6.87 -16.53
CA TYR A 242 -24.41 6.64 -16.04
C TYR A 242 -24.39 6.12 -14.60
N ILE A 243 -25.14 6.74 -13.69
CA ILE A 243 -25.25 6.31 -12.29
C ILE A 243 -25.93 4.94 -12.19
N ARG A 244 -26.99 4.71 -13.00
CA ARG A 244 -27.64 3.39 -13.06
C ARG A 244 -26.68 2.30 -13.51
N MET A 245 -25.89 2.55 -14.58
CA MET A 245 -24.89 1.59 -15.06
C MET A 245 -23.79 1.33 -14.00
N ALA A 246 -23.28 2.37 -13.35
CA ALA A 246 -22.29 2.23 -12.29
C ALA A 246 -22.83 1.40 -11.11
N THR A 247 -24.10 1.62 -10.72
CA THR A 247 -24.76 0.86 -9.65
C THR A 247 -24.96 -0.61 -10.05
N ILE A 248 -25.44 -0.85 -11.28
CA ILE A 248 -25.59 -2.23 -11.79
C ILE A 248 -24.23 -2.92 -11.86
N ALA A 249 -23.20 -2.23 -12.34
CA ALA A 249 -21.84 -2.78 -12.37
C ALA A 249 -21.36 -3.15 -10.98
N ALA A 250 -21.53 -2.28 -9.97
CA ALA A 250 -21.14 -2.57 -8.59
C ALA A 250 -21.90 -3.79 -8.03
N ILE A 251 -23.23 -3.86 -8.25
CA ILE A 251 -24.07 -4.95 -7.75
C ILE A 251 -23.75 -6.30 -8.44
N VAL A 252 -23.46 -6.29 -9.75
CA VAL A 252 -23.15 -7.52 -10.51
C VAL A 252 -21.74 -8.00 -10.23
N VAL A 253 -20.76 -7.08 -10.13
CA VAL A 253 -19.36 -7.43 -9.89
C VAL A 253 -19.14 -7.89 -8.45
N TYR A 254 -19.93 -7.40 -7.49
CA TYR A 254 -19.81 -7.80 -6.09
C TYR A 254 -19.98 -9.31 -5.87
N PRO A 255 -21.07 -9.97 -6.26
CA PRO A 255 -21.19 -11.43 -6.14
C PRO A 255 -20.18 -12.16 -7.03
N ALA A 256 -19.85 -11.66 -8.22
CA ALA A 256 -18.86 -12.28 -9.08
C ALA A 256 -17.47 -12.37 -8.40
N SER A 257 -17.13 -11.39 -7.57
CA SER A 257 -15.90 -11.42 -6.78
C SER A 257 -15.88 -12.52 -5.71
N PHE A 258 -17.03 -12.95 -5.20
CA PHE A 258 -17.13 -14.08 -4.24
C PHE A 258 -17.16 -15.46 -4.90
N TYR A 259 -17.69 -15.54 -6.14
CA TYR A 259 -17.77 -16.82 -6.87
C TYR A 259 -16.48 -17.14 -7.65
N CYS A 260 -15.52 -16.24 -7.69
CA CYS A 260 -14.23 -16.53 -8.32
C CYS A 260 -13.53 -17.65 -7.54
N PRO A 261 -13.28 -18.84 -8.13
CA PRO A 261 -12.88 -20.05 -7.41
C PRO A 261 -11.46 -20.01 -6.83
N ARG A 262 -10.72 -18.93 -7.07
CA ARG A 262 -9.39 -18.71 -6.52
C ARG A 262 -9.43 -17.62 -5.45
N ASN A 263 -9.58 -18.04 -4.21
CA ASN A 263 -9.28 -17.29 -2.98
C ASN A 263 -9.35 -15.76 -3.12
N LEU A 264 -10.51 -15.21 -2.86
CA LEU A 264 -10.76 -13.79 -2.70
C LEU A 264 -9.67 -13.12 -1.88
N VAL A 265 -9.25 -11.94 -2.31
CA VAL A 265 -8.29 -11.07 -1.61
C VAL A 265 -8.61 -10.94 -0.12
N ILE A 266 -9.89 -10.88 0.25
CA ILE A 266 -10.34 -10.84 1.64
C ILE A 266 -10.17 -12.18 2.36
N GLN A 267 -10.43 -13.30 1.68
CA GLN A 267 -10.27 -14.64 2.26
C GLN A 267 -8.80 -14.96 2.55
N GLU A 268 -7.87 -14.48 1.73
CA GLU A 268 -6.44 -14.59 2.00
C GLU A 268 -6.00 -13.79 3.23
N CYS A 269 -6.52 -12.58 3.42
CA CYS A 269 -6.26 -11.79 4.63
C CYS A 269 -6.79 -12.47 5.91
N VAL A 270 -7.90 -13.19 5.83
CA VAL A 270 -8.52 -13.86 6.98
C VAL A 270 -7.92 -15.24 7.21
N TYR A 271 -7.61 -16.00 6.16
CA TYR A 271 -7.11 -17.38 6.28
C TYR A 271 -5.61 -17.49 6.54
N ASP A 272 -4.78 -16.56 6.05
CA ASP A 272 -3.33 -16.60 6.32
C ASP A 272 -2.97 -16.18 7.76
N PHE A 273 -3.91 -15.63 8.53
CA PHE A 273 -3.74 -15.43 9.97
C PHE A 273 -3.95 -16.72 10.82
N SER A 274 -4.37 -17.84 10.23
CA SER A 274 -4.41 -19.11 10.93
C SER A 274 -3.41 -20.12 10.35
N PRO A 275 -2.12 -20.06 10.71
CA PRO A 275 -1.11 -21.02 10.24
C PRO A 275 -1.38 -22.46 10.73
N ILE A 276 -2.31 -22.62 11.67
CA ILE A 276 -2.58 -23.91 12.33
C ILE A 276 -3.42 -24.85 11.45
N HIS A 277 -4.29 -24.36 10.58
CA HIS A 277 -5.16 -25.21 9.77
C HIS A 277 -4.53 -25.77 8.50
N ARG A 278 -3.53 -25.11 7.92
CA ARG A 278 -2.87 -25.57 6.68
C ARG A 278 -1.87 -26.70 6.90
N HIS A 279 -1.31 -26.82 8.10
CA HIS A 279 -0.42 -27.95 8.43
C HIS A 279 -1.16 -29.29 8.61
N ARG A 280 -2.47 -29.27 8.87
CA ARG A 280 -3.25 -30.49 9.05
C ARG A 280 -3.61 -31.23 7.76
N SER A 281 -3.60 -30.57 6.63
CA SER A 281 -3.92 -31.21 5.34
C SER A 281 -2.70 -31.75 4.57
N LEU A 282 -1.47 -31.37 4.99
CA LEU A 282 -0.22 -31.82 4.36
C LEU A 282 0.55 -32.83 5.21
N ILE A 283 0.18 -32.99 6.47
CA ILE A 283 0.73 -34.01 7.35
C ILE A 283 -0.37 -35.04 7.53
N GLY A 284 -0.19 -36.20 6.91
CA GLY A 284 -1.02 -37.39 7.20
C GLY A 284 -1.08 -37.66 8.71
N PRO A 285 -1.99 -38.53 9.20
CA PRO A 285 -2.22 -38.70 10.61
C PRO A 285 -0.87 -38.92 11.32
N LEU A 286 -0.56 -38.03 12.26
CA LEU A 286 0.61 -38.16 13.12
C LEU A 286 0.60 -39.49 13.79
N PRO A 287 1.70 -40.28 13.79
CA PRO A 287 1.80 -41.50 14.56
C PRO A 287 1.55 -41.16 16.03
N PRO A 288 0.90 -42.05 16.78
CA PRO A 288 0.59 -41.81 18.18
C PRO A 288 1.86 -41.54 18.95
N VAL A 289 1.90 -40.43 19.65
CA VAL A 289 3.00 -40.07 20.56
C VAL A 289 3.06 -41.13 21.62
N ARG A 290 4.10 -41.98 21.58
CA ARG A 290 4.42 -42.87 22.70
C ARG A 290 4.79 -42.00 23.89
N THR A 291 3.90 -41.91 24.85
CA THR A 291 4.23 -41.39 26.18
C THR A 291 5.31 -42.29 26.77
N PRO A 292 6.43 -41.79 27.24
CA PRO A 292 7.37 -42.60 28.02
C PRO A 292 6.66 -43.00 29.32
N LEU A 293 6.44 -44.29 29.50
CA LEU A 293 6.04 -44.89 30.77
C LEU A 293 7.15 -44.51 31.78
N TYR A 294 6.78 -43.65 32.70
CA TYR A 294 7.58 -43.42 33.91
C TYR A 294 7.46 -44.71 34.77
N GLY A 295 8.51 -45.52 34.71
CA GLY A 295 8.63 -46.66 35.59
C GLY A 295 8.80 -46.16 37.02
N SER A 296 7.82 -46.45 37.83
CA SER A 296 7.92 -46.36 39.28
C SER A 296 8.76 -47.57 39.76
N ASP A 297 10.05 -47.36 39.97
CA ASP A 297 10.84 -48.27 40.81
C ASP A 297 10.91 -47.70 42.20
N THR A 298 9.93 -48.09 43.00
CA THR A 298 10.09 -48.17 44.45
C THR A 298 10.59 -49.58 44.75
N GLY A 299 11.79 -49.72 45.23
CA GLY A 299 12.31 -50.99 45.67
C GLY A 299 13.60 -50.86 46.49
N LEU A 300 13.46 -50.79 47.85
CA LEU A 300 14.44 -51.11 48.88
C LEU A 300 15.76 -50.33 48.93
#